data_5bce8debbef76d7bf98cd58c581e91af
#
_entry.id   5bce8debbef76d7bf98cd58c581e91af
#
_cell.length_a   1.000
_cell.length_b   1.000
_cell.length_c   1.000
_cell.angle_alpha   90.00
_cell.angle_beta   90.00
_cell.angle_gamma   90.00
#
_symmetry.space_group_name_H-M   'P 1'
#
loop_
_entity.id
_entity.type
_entity.pdbx_description
1 polymer ?
#
loop_
_entity_poly.entity_id
_entity_poly.type
_entity_poly.pdbx_seq_one_letter_code
_entity_poly.pdbx_strand_id
1 'polypeptide(L)'
;MKKIILMLALVASAFAWENAVVTHVSDGDTLWLKKGVEKPFKVRLVALDTFETKMNHRVFKQLETLKMIHPNNPQHKDKYSHTVKKVLSLGFKARDYVESRYLGKSVKFYSYGKDKYDRELVWIDTLNFSLVRQGWAVYYPNNQISKERKKYLNELSKDANLNKRGIYKRF
;
A
#
# COMPACT_ATOMS: atom_id res chain seq x y z
N MET A 1 12.33 -26.72 -34.84
CA MET A 1 12.25 -25.26 -34.63
C MET A 1 10.90 -24.78 -34.07
N LYS A 2 9.74 -25.44 -34.33
CA LYS A 2 8.40 -25.02 -33.80
C LYS A 2 8.20 -25.13 -32.26
N LYS A 3 8.94 -26.01 -31.55
CA LYS A 3 8.79 -26.23 -30.09
C LYS A 3 9.46 -25.16 -29.23
N ILE A 4 10.50 -24.46 -29.74
CA ILE A 4 11.22 -23.42 -29.01
C ILE A 4 10.40 -22.12 -28.93
N ILE A 5 9.62 -21.82 -29.98
CA ILE A 5 8.78 -20.61 -30.04
C ILE A 5 7.62 -20.67 -29.02
N LEU A 6 7.05 -21.87 -28.79
CA LEU A 6 5.96 -22.06 -27.83
C LEU A 6 6.43 -21.86 -26.37
N MET A 7 7.66 -22.21 -26.06
CA MET A 7 8.23 -22.08 -24.71
C MET A 7 8.57 -20.64 -24.35
N LEU A 8 8.98 -19.79 -25.32
CA LEU A 8 9.21 -18.36 -25.10
C LEU A 8 7.91 -17.58 -24.85
N ALA A 9 6.81 -17.99 -25.47
CA ALA A 9 5.50 -17.31 -25.25
C ALA A 9 4.95 -17.54 -23.83
N LEU A 10 5.25 -18.69 -23.20
CA LEU A 10 4.79 -19.00 -21.84
C LEU A 10 5.55 -18.20 -20.76
N VAL A 11 6.80 -17.87 -20.99
CA VAL A 11 7.63 -17.09 -20.04
C VAL A 11 7.32 -15.59 -20.10
N ALA A 12 6.87 -15.07 -21.24
CA ALA A 12 6.52 -13.66 -21.40
C ALA A 12 5.26 -13.24 -20.62
N SER A 13 4.37 -14.20 -20.29
CA SER A 13 3.14 -13.92 -19.54
C SER A 13 3.36 -13.65 -18.06
N ALA A 14 4.50 -14.05 -17.50
CA ALA A 14 4.79 -13.92 -16.06
C ALA A 14 5.10 -12.49 -15.60
N PHE A 15 5.32 -11.54 -16.53
CA PHE A 15 5.72 -10.15 -16.24
C PHE A 15 4.82 -9.10 -16.91
N ALA A 16 3.58 -9.45 -17.22
CA ALA A 16 2.65 -8.53 -17.86
C ALA A 16 1.78 -7.78 -16.83
N TRP A 17 1.39 -6.56 -17.19
CA TRP A 17 0.32 -5.86 -16.50
C TRP A 17 -1.02 -6.57 -16.74
N GLU A 18 -1.76 -6.78 -15.68
CA GLU A 18 -3.07 -7.41 -15.71
C GLU A 18 -4.17 -6.45 -15.30
N ASN A 19 -5.42 -6.75 -15.68
CA ASN A 19 -6.58 -5.99 -15.25
C ASN A 19 -7.42 -6.82 -14.25
N ALA A 20 -7.92 -6.14 -13.21
CA ALA A 20 -8.83 -6.75 -12.25
C ALA A 20 -9.75 -5.68 -11.66
N VAL A 21 -10.89 -6.10 -11.12
CA VAL A 21 -11.81 -5.23 -10.39
C VAL A 21 -11.50 -5.30 -8.90
N VAL A 22 -11.45 -4.14 -8.23
CA VAL A 22 -11.34 -4.07 -6.77
C VAL A 22 -12.69 -4.43 -6.17
N THR A 23 -12.78 -5.56 -5.47
CA THR A 23 -14.04 -6.07 -4.90
C THR A 23 -14.19 -5.81 -3.41
N HIS A 24 -13.08 -5.55 -2.71
CA HIS A 24 -13.07 -5.23 -1.28
C HIS A 24 -11.79 -4.51 -0.90
N VAL A 25 -11.87 -3.62 0.10
CA VAL A 25 -10.73 -2.91 0.69
C VAL A 25 -10.66 -3.27 2.18
N SER A 26 -9.65 -4.07 2.58
CA SER A 26 -9.47 -4.47 3.98
C SER A 26 -8.85 -3.35 4.80
N ASP A 27 -7.82 -2.73 4.28
CA ASP A 27 -7.13 -1.54 4.78
C ASP A 27 -6.46 -0.80 3.62
N GLY A 28 -5.75 0.30 3.86
CA GLY A 28 -5.26 1.17 2.79
C GLY A 28 -4.27 0.50 1.82
N ASP A 29 -3.64 -0.61 2.19
CA ASP A 29 -2.65 -1.31 1.36
C ASP A 29 -2.97 -2.80 1.15
N THR A 30 -4.13 -3.26 1.59
CA THR A 30 -4.60 -4.64 1.44
C THR A 30 -5.99 -4.65 0.84
N LEU A 31 -6.09 -5.19 -0.38
CA LEU A 31 -7.31 -5.22 -1.18
C LEU A 31 -7.65 -6.64 -1.64
N TRP A 32 -8.83 -6.79 -2.21
CA TRP A 32 -9.24 -7.98 -2.95
C TRP A 32 -9.48 -7.59 -4.39
N LEU A 33 -8.84 -8.31 -5.29
CA LEU A 33 -8.98 -8.16 -6.73
C LEU A 33 -9.69 -9.36 -7.32
N LYS A 34 -10.48 -9.14 -8.39
CA LYS A 34 -11.17 -10.18 -9.15
C LYS A 34 -10.87 -10.03 -10.63
N LYS A 35 -10.33 -11.09 -11.25
CA LYS A 35 -10.11 -11.17 -12.69
C LYS A 35 -11.30 -11.87 -13.34
N GLY A 36 -12.04 -11.17 -14.21
CA GLY A 36 -13.17 -11.74 -14.93
C GLY A 36 -14.12 -12.54 -14.04
N VAL A 37 -14.29 -13.83 -14.34
CA VAL A 37 -15.16 -14.79 -13.61
C VAL A 37 -14.47 -15.53 -12.47
N GLU A 38 -13.16 -15.32 -12.27
CA GLU A 38 -12.38 -15.99 -11.22
C GLU A 38 -12.83 -15.57 -9.82
N LYS A 39 -12.45 -16.39 -8.81
CA LYS A 39 -12.65 -16.00 -7.40
C LYS A 39 -11.77 -14.80 -7.04
N PRO A 40 -12.26 -13.89 -6.19
CA PRO A 40 -11.43 -12.81 -5.69
C PRO A 40 -10.19 -13.32 -4.93
N PHE A 41 -9.06 -12.67 -5.10
CA PHE A 41 -7.81 -12.97 -4.41
C PHE A 41 -7.28 -11.77 -3.66
N LYS A 42 -6.60 -12.02 -2.55
CA LYS A 42 -6.09 -10.98 -1.66
C LYS A 42 -4.74 -10.47 -2.14
N VAL A 43 -4.59 -9.16 -2.20
CA VAL A 43 -3.35 -8.49 -2.62
C VAL A 43 -2.82 -7.56 -1.54
N ARG A 44 -1.49 -7.38 -1.53
CA ARG A 44 -0.78 -6.40 -0.71
C ARG A 44 0.00 -5.47 -1.62
N LEU A 45 -0.19 -4.17 -1.48
CA LEU A 45 0.60 -3.17 -2.21
C LEU A 45 2.07 -3.21 -1.76
N VAL A 46 2.99 -3.28 -2.73
CA VAL A 46 4.44 -3.28 -2.45
C VAL A 46 4.97 -1.88 -2.18
N ALA A 47 6.10 -1.82 -1.49
CA ALA A 47 6.90 -0.62 -1.25
C ALA A 47 6.21 0.47 -0.42
N LEU A 48 5.13 0.18 0.26
CA LEU A 48 4.46 1.09 1.18
C LEU A 48 3.79 0.36 2.35
N ASP A 49 3.50 1.09 3.41
CA ASP A 49 2.77 0.61 4.58
C ASP A 49 1.75 1.67 5.01
N THR A 50 0.48 1.28 5.10
CA THR A 50 -0.57 2.12 5.68
C THR A 50 -0.78 1.76 7.15
N PHE A 51 -1.34 2.68 7.93
CA PHE A 51 -1.68 2.38 9.32
C PHE A 51 -2.81 1.35 9.39
N GLU A 52 -2.82 0.56 10.48
CA GLU A 52 -3.80 -0.50 10.71
C GLU A 52 -5.18 0.08 11.03
N THR A 53 -6.23 -0.62 10.61
CA THR A 53 -7.63 -0.29 10.93
C THR A 53 -8.15 -1.04 12.17
N LYS A 54 -7.40 -2.04 12.64
CA LYS A 54 -7.75 -2.87 13.80
C LYS A 54 -6.58 -3.02 14.74
N MET A 55 -6.86 -3.15 16.03
CA MET A 55 -5.83 -3.39 17.03
C MET A 55 -5.14 -4.74 16.78
N ASN A 56 -3.83 -4.69 16.57
CA ASN A 56 -2.94 -5.85 16.43
C ASN A 56 -1.50 -5.46 16.80
N HIS A 57 -0.55 -6.42 16.75
CA HIS A 57 0.85 -6.18 17.12
C HIS A 57 1.55 -5.11 16.25
N ARG A 58 1.11 -4.88 15.03
CA ARG A 58 1.70 -3.88 14.11
C ARG A 58 1.38 -2.45 14.55
N VAL A 59 0.27 -2.23 15.26
CA VAL A 59 -0.09 -0.91 15.80
C VAL A 59 1.01 -0.35 16.67
N PHE A 60 1.66 -1.18 17.50
CA PHE A 60 2.79 -0.74 18.35
C PHE A 60 3.99 -0.27 17.54
N LYS A 61 4.33 -0.98 16.45
CA LYS A 61 5.39 -0.54 15.54
C LYS A 61 5.03 0.77 14.84
N GLN A 62 3.78 0.95 14.47
CA GLN A 62 3.28 2.15 13.82
C GLN A 62 3.20 3.35 14.79
N LEU A 63 3.03 3.12 16.10
CA LEU A 63 3.19 4.15 17.12
C LEU A 63 4.62 4.72 17.12
N GLU A 64 5.64 3.86 17.03
CA GLU A 64 7.04 4.31 16.94
C GLU A 64 7.30 5.09 15.64
N THR A 65 6.72 4.63 14.52
CA THR A 65 6.78 5.38 13.26
C THR A 65 6.16 6.76 13.40
N LEU A 66 5.01 6.88 14.05
CA LEU A 66 4.33 8.17 14.27
C LEU A 66 5.15 9.10 15.17
N LYS A 67 5.81 8.57 16.21
CA LYS A 67 6.74 9.33 17.07
C LYS A 67 7.93 9.86 16.27
N MET A 68 8.50 9.07 15.36
CA MET A 68 9.60 9.52 14.50
C MET A 68 9.18 10.65 13.55
N ILE A 69 7.94 10.60 13.03
CA ILE A 69 7.39 11.65 12.17
C ILE A 69 7.11 12.95 12.96
N HIS A 70 6.71 12.82 14.23
CA HIS A 70 6.32 13.93 15.10
C HIS A 70 7.07 13.93 16.45
N PRO A 71 8.41 14.07 16.48
CA PRO A 71 9.21 13.84 17.69
C PRO A 71 8.85 14.80 18.86
N ASN A 72 8.36 15.97 18.55
CA ASN A 72 8.04 17.02 19.55
C ASN A 72 6.55 17.08 19.93
N ASN A 73 5.76 16.08 19.57
CA ASN A 73 4.33 16.08 19.93
C ASN A 73 4.15 15.71 21.41
N PRO A 74 3.61 16.60 22.25
CA PRO A 74 3.40 16.35 23.69
C PRO A 74 2.44 15.18 23.97
N GLN A 75 1.54 14.86 23.05
CA GLN A 75 0.61 13.73 23.18
C GLN A 75 1.31 12.37 23.19
N HIS A 76 2.58 12.28 22.77
CA HIS A 76 3.37 11.06 22.92
C HIS A 76 3.73 10.71 24.36
N LYS A 77 3.57 11.65 25.30
CA LYS A 77 3.76 11.42 26.74
C LYS A 77 2.55 10.74 27.38
N ASP A 78 1.38 10.84 26.76
CA ASP A 78 0.16 10.22 27.25
C ASP A 78 0.05 8.77 26.77
N LYS A 79 0.06 7.87 27.74
CA LYS A 79 0.14 6.42 27.51
C LYS A 79 -0.98 5.90 26.61
N TYR A 80 -0.57 5.24 25.53
CA TYR A 80 -1.26 4.26 24.72
C TYR A 80 -2.66 4.59 24.17
N SER A 81 -3.61 5.14 24.92
CA SER A 81 -5.01 5.21 24.47
C SER A 81 -5.24 6.25 23.36
N HIS A 82 -4.70 7.45 23.51
CA HIS A 82 -4.90 8.52 22.52
C HIS A 82 -4.12 8.28 21.23
N THR A 83 -2.86 7.86 21.36
CA THR A 83 -1.97 7.59 20.21
C THR A 83 -2.41 6.33 19.44
N VAL A 84 -2.90 5.30 20.13
CA VAL A 84 -3.52 4.12 19.49
C VAL A 84 -4.75 4.52 18.67
N LYS A 85 -5.67 5.29 19.25
CA LYS A 85 -6.84 5.81 18.52
C LYS A 85 -6.44 6.60 17.28
N LYS A 86 -5.33 7.36 17.37
CA LYS A 86 -4.79 8.12 16.25
C LYS A 86 -4.27 7.22 15.14
N VAL A 87 -3.47 6.19 15.47
CA VAL A 87 -3.01 5.19 14.49
C VAL A 87 -4.18 4.58 13.74
N LEU A 88 -5.19 4.07 14.48
CA LEU A 88 -6.38 3.46 13.88
C LEU A 88 -7.17 4.46 13.03
N SER A 89 -7.32 5.71 13.48
CA SER A 89 -7.97 6.78 12.70
C SER A 89 -7.25 7.04 11.37
N LEU A 90 -5.91 7.05 11.36
CA LEU A 90 -5.12 7.20 10.13
C LEU A 90 -5.29 5.99 9.21
N GLY A 91 -5.36 4.78 9.76
CA GLY A 91 -5.66 3.55 9.02
C GLY A 91 -7.04 3.61 8.34
N PHE A 92 -8.08 4.00 9.08
CA PHE A 92 -9.42 4.19 8.52
C PHE A 92 -9.43 5.23 7.39
N LYS A 93 -8.77 6.38 7.56
CA LYS A 93 -8.68 7.41 6.51
C LYS A 93 -7.96 6.91 5.26
N ALA A 94 -6.89 6.11 5.41
CA ALA A 94 -6.21 5.49 4.29
C ALA A 94 -7.13 4.49 3.57
N ARG A 95 -7.85 3.64 4.30
CA ARG A 95 -8.84 2.71 3.75
C ARG A 95 -9.95 3.45 3.01
N ASP A 96 -10.58 4.45 3.64
CA ASP A 96 -11.68 5.21 3.05
C ASP A 96 -11.23 5.97 1.79
N TYR A 97 -9.97 6.45 1.76
CA TYR A 97 -9.36 7.03 0.56
C TYR A 97 -9.32 6.04 -0.60
N VAL A 98 -8.89 4.80 -0.34
CA VAL A 98 -8.82 3.74 -1.37
C VAL A 98 -10.23 3.30 -1.76
N GLU A 99 -11.09 3.04 -0.80
CA GLU A 99 -12.45 2.56 -1.02
C GLU A 99 -13.26 3.53 -1.90
N SER A 100 -13.27 4.82 -1.57
CA SER A 100 -14.01 5.84 -2.32
C SER A 100 -13.54 6.01 -3.78
N ARG A 101 -12.30 5.63 -4.08
CA ARG A 101 -11.72 5.85 -5.42
C ARG A 101 -11.60 4.59 -6.26
N TYR A 102 -11.49 3.43 -5.64
CA TYR A 102 -11.12 2.19 -6.34
C TYR A 102 -12.12 1.06 -6.18
N LEU A 103 -12.95 1.03 -5.14
CA LEU A 103 -13.95 -0.03 -4.97
C LEU A 103 -14.90 -0.09 -6.18
N GLY A 104 -15.08 -1.30 -6.71
CA GLY A 104 -15.87 -1.56 -7.90
C GLY A 104 -15.22 -1.15 -9.23
N LYS A 105 -14.03 -0.56 -9.21
CA LYS A 105 -13.34 -0.11 -10.43
C LYS A 105 -12.34 -1.14 -10.93
N SER A 106 -12.16 -1.17 -12.26
CA SER A 106 -11.07 -1.90 -12.91
C SER A 106 -9.76 -1.15 -12.71
N VAL A 107 -8.73 -1.89 -12.33
CA VAL A 107 -7.36 -1.40 -12.13
C VAL A 107 -6.38 -2.24 -12.92
N LYS A 108 -5.28 -1.61 -13.37
CA LYS A 108 -4.10 -2.31 -13.88
C LYS A 108 -3.17 -2.61 -12.73
N PHE A 109 -2.72 -3.85 -12.63
CA PHE A 109 -1.76 -4.26 -11.60
C PHE A 109 -0.64 -5.09 -12.19
N TYR A 110 0.49 -5.10 -11.49
CA TYR A 110 1.66 -5.91 -11.79
C TYR A 110 2.00 -6.75 -10.56
N SER A 111 2.13 -8.07 -10.73
CA SER A 111 2.46 -8.99 -9.64
C SER A 111 3.97 -9.17 -9.47
N TYR A 112 4.40 -9.26 -8.21
CA TYR A 112 5.75 -9.60 -7.78
C TYR A 112 5.80 -10.97 -7.08
N GLY A 113 4.74 -11.79 -7.22
CA GLY A 113 4.60 -13.06 -6.52
C GLY A 113 3.92 -12.91 -5.16
N LYS A 114 3.94 -13.98 -4.36
CA LYS A 114 3.22 -14.06 -3.09
C LYS A 114 4.11 -13.80 -1.88
N ASP A 115 3.53 -13.26 -0.83
CA ASP A 115 4.18 -13.17 0.48
C ASP A 115 3.95 -14.45 1.31
N LYS A 116 4.56 -14.49 2.50
CA LYS A 116 4.43 -15.64 3.42
C LYS A 116 3.01 -15.86 3.98
N TYR A 117 2.08 -14.97 3.72
CA TYR A 117 0.67 -15.05 4.11
C TYR A 117 -0.25 -15.35 2.92
N ASP A 118 0.32 -15.84 1.81
CA ASP A 118 -0.38 -16.16 0.55
C ASP A 118 -1.09 -14.96 -0.10
N ARG A 119 -0.71 -13.72 0.25
CA ARG A 119 -1.20 -12.52 -0.44
C ARG A 119 -0.33 -12.24 -1.65
N GLU A 120 -0.94 -11.91 -2.78
CA GLU A 120 -0.19 -11.45 -3.95
C GLU A 120 0.40 -10.06 -3.70
N LEU A 121 1.71 -9.93 -3.85
CA LEU A 121 2.41 -8.65 -3.76
C LEU A 121 2.23 -7.93 -5.09
N VAL A 122 1.57 -6.76 -5.07
CA VAL A 122 1.22 -6.08 -6.33
C VAL A 122 1.60 -4.60 -6.31
N TRP A 123 1.85 -4.09 -7.51
CA TRP A 123 1.82 -2.69 -7.83
C TRP A 123 0.53 -2.40 -8.59
N ILE A 124 -0.29 -1.51 -8.08
CA ILE A 124 -1.47 -1.02 -8.79
C ILE A 124 -1.13 0.37 -9.34
N ASP A 125 -1.02 0.47 -10.66
CA ASP A 125 -0.71 1.66 -11.46
C ASP A 125 -0.49 2.95 -10.63
N THR A 126 -1.49 3.85 -10.58
CA THR A 126 -1.37 5.13 -9.87
C THR A 126 -1.59 5.04 -8.37
N LEU A 127 -2.18 3.95 -7.84
CA LEU A 127 -2.60 3.83 -6.44
C LEU A 127 -1.41 3.91 -5.47
N ASN A 128 -0.33 3.16 -5.74
CA ASN A 128 0.85 3.16 -4.88
C ASN A 128 1.44 4.58 -4.73
N PHE A 129 1.54 5.30 -5.84
CA PHE A 129 2.02 6.68 -5.80
C PHE A 129 1.05 7.62 -5.09
N SER A 130 -0.25 7.47 -5.32
CA SER A 130 -1.29 8.32 -4.73
C SER A 130 -1.32 8.22 -3.21
N LEU A 131 -1.19 7.02 -2.65
CA LEU A 131 -1.16 6.80 -1.20
C LEU A 131 0.02 7.51 -0.54
N VAL A 132 1.22 7.40 -1.11
CA VAL A 132 2.41 8.06 -0.58
C VAL A 132 2.31 9.58 -0.76
N ARG A 133 1.89 10.04 -1.95
CA ARG A 133 1.73 11.48 -2.25
C ARG A 133 0.74 12.17 -1.31
N GLN A 134 -0.36 11.50 -0.95
CA GLN A 134 -1.37 12.03 -0.04
C GLN A 134 -0.98 11.85 1.44
N GLY A 135 0.15 11.18 1.70
CA GLY A 135 0.61 10.89 3.05
C GLY A 135 -0.28 9.87 3.78
N TRP A 136 -1.02 9.02 3.07
CA TRP A 136 -1.80 7.93 3.67
C TRP A 136 -0.99 6.65 3.88
N ALA A 137 0.19 6.57 3.25
CA ALA A 137 1.14 5.48 3.43
C ALA A 137 2.56 6.00 3.67
N VAL A 138 3.32 5.29 4.49
CA VAL A 138 4.76 5.45 4.60
C VAL A 138 5.43 4.70 3.45
N TYR A 139 6.36 5.34 2.75
CA TYR A 139 7.22 4.63 1.80
C TYR A 139 8.13 3.67 2.55
N TYR A 140 8.14 2.43 2.12
CA TYR A 140 8.99 1.37 2.66
C TYR A 140 9.91 0.82 1.56
N PRO A 141 11.25 0.97 1.67
CA PRO A 141 12.17 0.49 0.65
C PRO A 141 11.95 -0.99 0.33
N ASN A 142 11.81 -1.32 -0.94
CA ASN A 142 11.61 -2.66 -1.44
C ASN A 142 12.52 -2.92 -2.64
N ASN A 143 13.22 -4.06 -2.67
CA ASN A 143 14.17 -4.39 -3.73
C ASN A 143 13.51 -4.91 -5.01
N GLN A 144 12.24 -5.27 -4.96
CA GLN A 144 11.51 -5.81 -6.10
C GLN A 144 11.06 -4.73 -7.10
N ILE A 145 10.90 -3.47 -6.66
CA ILE A 145 10.51 -2.36 -7.54
C ILE A 145 11.72 -1.70 -8.20
N SER A 146 11.51 -1.08 -9.36
CA SER A 146 12.57 -0.42 -10.12
C SER A 146 13.20 0.77 -9.37
N LYS A 147 14.42 1.15 -9.78
CA LYS A 147 15.13 2.31 -9.20
C LYS A 147 14.34 3.61 -9.38
N GLU A 148 13.70 3.79 -10.52
CA GLU A 148 12.87 4.95 -10.87
C GLU A 148 11.67 5.07 -9.93
N ARG A 149 10.96 3.96 -9.71
CA ARG A 149 9.84 3.90 -8.74
C ARG A 149 10.29 4.22 -7.32
N LYS A 150 11.45 3.69 -6.89
CA LYS A 150 12.05 4.01 -5.57
C LYS A 150 12.33 5.49 -5.43
N LYS A 151 13.00 6.08 -6.42
CA LYS A 151 13.33 7.51 -6.44
C LYS A 151 12.06 8.35 -6.35
N TYR A 152 11.07 8.05 -7.19
CA TYR A 152 9.81 8.82 -7.23
C TYR A 152 9.00 8.69 -5.94
N LEU A 153 8.86 7.50 -5.34
CA LEU A 153 8.21 7.32 -4.04
C LEU A 153 8.89 8.11 -2.93
N ASN A 154 10.22 8.16 -2.93
CA ASN A 154 10.98 8.94 -1.95
C ASN A 154 10.71 10.45 -2.11
N GLU A 155 10.66 10.95 -3.34
CA GLU A 155 10.30 12.35 -3.63
C GLU A 155 8.87 12.67 -3.18
N LEU A 156 7.90 11.80 -3.48
CA LEU A 156 6.51 11.96 -3.04
C LEU A 156 6.37 11.92 -1.52
N SER A 157 7.12 11.08 -0.83
CA SER A 157 7.14 11.01 0.64
C SER A 157 7.67 12.31 1.26
N LYS A 158 8.77 12.85 0.71
CA LYS A 158 9.31 14.15 1.13
C LYS A 158 8.32 15.28 0.89
N ASP A 159 7.70 15.32 -0.28
CA ASP A 159 6.68 16.31 -0.63
C ASP A 159 5.45 16.22 0.29
N ALA A 160 4.97 15.01 0.59
CA ALA A 160 3.88 14.81 1.54
C ALA A 160 4.23 15.34 2.94
N ASN A 161 5.47 15.12 3.40
CA ASN A 161 5.96 15.63 4.70
C ASN A 161 6.08 17.16 4.72
N LEU A 162 6.68 17.75 3.69
CA LEU A 162 6.82 19.21 3.57
C LEU A 162 5.46 19.91 3.59
N ASN A 163 4.49 19.35 2.85
CA ASN A 163 3.13 19.90 2.74
C ASN A 163 2.18 19.41 3.84
N LYS A 164 2.67 18.72 4.87
CA LYS A 164 1.89 18.24 6.03
C LYS A 164 0.64 17.44 5.63
N ARG A 165 0.74 16.57 4.63
CA ARG A 165 -0.40 15.74 4.19
C ARG A 165 -0.52 14.45 5.01
N GLY A 166 -1.74 13.96 5.18
CA GLY A 166 -2.06 12.68 5.81
C GLY A 166 -1.42 12.50 7.18
N ILE A 167 -0.56 11.48 7.33
CA ILE A 167 0.16 11.14 8.57
C ILE A 167 1.16 12.22 9.00
N TYR A 168 1.58 13.11 8.09
CA TYR A 168 2.52 14.20 8.37
C TYR A 168 1.82 15.47 8.88
N LYS A 169 0.48 15.50 8.88
CA LYS A 169 -0.27 16.63 9.46
C LYS A 169 -0.04 16.67 10.97
N ARG A 170 0.35 17.85 11.47
CA ARG A 170 0.43 18.08 12.93
C ARG A 170 -0.95 17.89 13.57
N PHE A 171 -0.95 17.36 14.78
CA PHE A 171 -2.15 17.13 15.58
C PHE A 171 -2.34 18.27 16.57
#